data_3ef7df1dc3752abe45cb35eaaeb9d6d6
#
_entry.id   3ef7df1dc3752abe45cb35eaaeb9d6d6
#
_cell.length_a   1.000
_cell.length_b   1.000
_cell.length_c   1.000
_cell.angle_alpha   90.00
_cell.angle_beta   90.00
_cell.angle_gamma   90.00
#
_symmetry.space_group_name_H-M   'P 1'
#
loop_
_entity.id
_entity.type
_entity.pdbx_description
1 polymer ?
#
loop_
_entity_poly.entity_id
_entity_poly.type
_entity_poly.pdbx_seq_one_letter_code
_entity_poly.pdbx_strand_id
1 'polypeptide(L)'
;MRAVLPDPAMRATLTSQTSSPTAHSRGVLLVFAATVAWSASGIYARLLTTDAWTAVAWRALFAAIFLIVPMAMFGGAGTRRAWKKAFGPTGLALIAFQTISQAAFIGAYYTTSVANVAVIYATAPFVAAVLGWLILKERIVLRTMAAGLACLIGVGIIISASLGAGRIVGDLLALLMTVTFAFVIVIPRLDPDLPAMPPIFISAVLTFLLFAPFGSWGALDAHNLMVLAAFGATNFSVALVLFIIGARHLPPAESALIGTTEVVMTPVWVWLLFAERPPVATIVGGAVILAAVVWYTISELRRGKA
;
A
#
# COMPACT_ATOMS: atom_id res chain seq x y z
N MET A 1 -38.62 7.49 27.81
CA MET A 1 -37.73 8.41 27.12
C MET A 1 -37.85 8.14 25.60
N ARG A 2 -38.66 8.92 24.88
CA ARG A 2 -38.88 8.72 23.43
C ARG A 2 -37.65 9.29 22.69
N ALA A 3 -36.98 8.43 21.95
CA ALA A 3 -35.90 8.86 21.05
C ALA A 3 -36.50 9.79 19.98
N VAL A 4 -36.03 11.05 20.00
CA VAL A 4 -36.38 12.04 18.98
C VAL A 4 -35.66 11.60 17.68
N LEU A 5 -36.46 11.11 16.73
CA LEU A 5 -35.95 10.81 15.38
C LEU A 5 -35.57 12.12 14.71
N PRO A 6 -34.40 12.26 14.11
CA PRO A 6 -34.01 13.48 13.42
C PRO A 6 -34.94 13.76 12.24
N ASP A 7 -35.18 15.07 12.02
CA ASP A 7 -36.03 15.66 10.99
C ASP A 7 -35.82 15.02 9.62
N PRO A 8 -36.91 14.66 8.87
CA PRO A 8 -36.81 14.15 7.52
C PRO A 8 -36.00 15.03 6.56
N ALA A 9 -36.02 16.36 6.75
CA ALA A 9 -35.21 17.31 6.00
C ALA A 9 -33.69 17.15 6.30
N MET A 10 -33.34 16.82 7.53
CA MET A 10 -31.95 16.56 7.94
C MET A 10 -31.47 15.19 7.44
N ARG A 11 -32.37 14.21 7.25
CA ARG A 11 -32.06 12.93 6.57
C ARG A 11 -31.85 13.12 5.08
N ALA A 12 -32.65 13.98 4.43
CA ALA A 12 -32.50 14.28 3.00
C ALA A 12 -31.17 14.98 2.68
N THR A 13 -30.67 15.86 3.57
CA THR A 13 -29.34 16.50 3.41
C THR A 13 -28.17 15.57 3.66
N LEU A 14 -28.32 14.52 4.46
CA LEU A 14 -27.29 13.52 4.71
C LEU A 14 -27.19 12.45 3.58
N THR A 15 -28.26 12.28 2.79
CA THR A 15 -28.31 11.28 1.70
C THR A 15 -27.99 11.86 0.31
N SER A 16 -27.84 13.18 0.15
CA SER A 16 -27.64 13.83 -1.16
C SER A 16 -26.22 14.33 -1.43
N GLN A 17 -25.18 13.73 -0.83
CA GLN A 17 -23.83 13.90 -1.36
C GLN A 17 -23.57 12.90 -2.50
N THR A 18 -24.45 12.85 -3.49
CA THR A 18 -24.05 12.36 -4.80
C THR A 18 -23.11 13.41 -5.39
N SER A 19 -21.81 13.11 -5.36
CA SER A 19 -20.82 13.91 -6.09
C SER A 19 -21.34 14.12 -7.52
N SER A 20 -21.24 15.36 -8.03
CA SER A 20 -21.63 15.63 -9.41
C SER A 20 -20.91 14.63 -10.34
N PRO A 21 -21.51 14.22 -11.48
CA PRO A 21 -20.88 13.27 -12.40
C PRO A 21 -19.44 13.66 -12.79
N THR A 22 -19.17 14.95 -12.87
CA THR A 22 -17.83 15.52 -13.12
C THR A 22 -16.87 15.32 -11.93
N ALA A 23 -17.33 15.46 -10.68
CA ALA A 23 -16.52 15.22 -9.50
C ALA A 23 -16.18 13.73 -9.33
N HIS A 24 -17.14 12.84 -9.57
CA HIS A 24 -16.92 11.40 -9.57
C HIS A 24 -15.88 10.97 -10.62
N SER A 25 -16.04 11.39 -11.89
CA SER A 25 -15.07 11.09 -12.95
C SER A 25 -13.67 11.62 -12.64
N ARG A 26 -13.59 12.82 -12.05
CA ARG A 26 -12.32 13.38 -11.58
C ARG A 26 -11.70 12.51 -10.47
N GLY A 27 -12.51 12.02 -9.53
CA GLY A 27 -12.07 11.08 -8.48
C GLY A 27 -11.47 9.81 -9.06
N VAL A 28 -12.16 9.17 -10.02
CA VAL A 28 -11.69 7.97 -10.73
C VAL A 28 -10.34 8.23 -11.41
N LEU A 29 -10.21 9.34 -12.15
CA LEU A 29 -8.98 9.70 -12.85
C LEU A 29 -7.80 9.88 -11.89
N LEU A 30 -8.02 10.58 -10.77
CA LEU A 30 -6.97 10.85 -9.79
C LEU A 30 -6.52 9.57 -9.06
N VAL A 31 -7.47 8.72 -8.64
CA VAL A 31 -7.14 7.43 -8.00
C VAL A 31 -6.45 6.50 -8.98
N PHE A 32 -6.88 6.46 -10.23
CA PHE A 32 -6.22 5.67 -11.26
C PHE A 32 -4.80 6.17 -11.55
N ALA A 33 -4.59 7.49 -11.66
CA ALA A 33 -3.26 8.08 -11.82
C ALA A 33 -2.34 7.78 -10.61
N ALA A 34 -2.87 7.78 -9.39
CA ALA A 34 -2.14 7.33 -8.20
C ALA A 34 -1.71 5.86 -8.31
N THR A 35 -2.62 5.00 -8.76
CA THR A 35 -2.37 3.57 -8.96
C THR A 35 -1.30 3.32 -10.04
N VAL A 36 -1.35 4.08 -11.14
CA VAL A 36 -0.29 4.05 -12.16
C VAL A 36 1.06 4.45 -11.57
N ALA A 37 1.11 5.50 -10.75
CA ALA A 37 2.35 5.93 -10.11
C ALA A 37 2.89 4.87 -9.12
N TRP A 38 2.03 4.19 -8.35
CA TRP A 38 2.44 3.08 -7.50
C TRP A 38 2.91 1.87 -8.29
N SER A 39 2.23 1.53 -9.38
CA SER A 39 2.61 0.38 -10.23
C SER A 39 3.98 0.52 -10.88
N ALA A 40 4.54 1.74 -10.98
CA ALA A 40 5.89 1.98 -11.47
C ALA A 40 7.00 1.50 -10.50
N SER A 41 6.65 1.06 -9.29
CA SER A 41 7.63 0.58 -8.29
C SER A 41 8.57 -0.51 -8.81
N GLY A 42 8.04 -1.47 -9.59
CA GLY A 42 8.83 -2.51 -10.23
C GLY A 42 9.81 -1.97 -11.29
N ILE A 43 9.43 -0.93 -12.02
CA ILE A 43 10.31 -0.26 -12.99
C ILE A 43 11.52 0.33 -12.27
N TYR A 44 11.27 1.12 -11.22
CA TYR A 44 12.36 1.73 -10.43
C TYR A 44 13.29 0.68 -9.85
N ALA A 45 12.74 -0.42 -9.30
CA ALA A 45 13.54 -1.49 -8.75
C ALA A 45 14.46 -2.16 -9.79
N ARG A 46 14.05 -2.22 -11.05
CA ARG A 46 14.86 -2.79 -12.15
C ARG A 46 15.82 -1.78 -12.82
N LEU A 47 15.56 -0.49 -12.67
CA LEU A 47 16.48 0.57 -13.13
C LEU A 47 17.66 0.77 -12.18
N LEU A 48 17.52 0.41 -10.91
CA LEU A 48 18.58 0.55 -9.92
C LEU A 48 19.69 -0.47 -10.13
N THR A 49 20.93 0.01 -10.16
CA THR A 49 22.16 -0.79 -10.28
C THR A 49 22.94 -0.87 -8.97
N THR A 50 22.41 -0.28 -7.89
CA THR A 50 22.98 -0.29 -6.55
C THR A 50 22.51 -1.51 -5.74
N ASP A 51 23.13 -1.76 -4.58
CA ASP A 51 22.71 -2.82 -3.66
C ASP A 51 21.39 -2.49 -2.93
N ALA A 52 20.76 -3.53 -2.35
CA ALA A 52 19.47 -3.41 -1.70
C ALA A 52 19.48 -2.44 -0.50
N TRP A 53 20.58 -2.40 0.29
CA TRP A 53 20.67 -1.55 1.47
C TRP A 53 20.71 -0.07 1.08
N THR A 54 21.53 0.25 0.07
CA THR A 54 21.59 1.58 -0.54
C THR A 54 20.22 1.99 -1.08
N ALA A 55 19.55 1.08 -1.81
CA ALA A 55 18.24 1.36 -2.36
C ALA A 55 17.17 1.62 -1.27
N VAL A 56 17.13 0.79 -0.20
CA VAL A 56 16.23 0.99 0.95
C VAL A 56 16.47 2.37 1.59
N ALA A 57 17.73 2.69 1.90
CA ALA A 57 18.08 3.91 2.62
C ALA A 57 17.75 5.17 1.80
N TRP A 58 18.30 5.28 0.61
CA TRP A 58 18.17 6.51 -0.18
C TRP A 58 16.76 6.74 -0.73
N ARG A 59 16.04 5.67 -1.10
CA ARG A 59 14.62 5.80 -1.44
C ARG A 59 13.82 6.35 -0.27
N ALA A 60 14.11 5.88 0.96
CA ALA A 60 13.42 6.35 2.16
C ALA A 60 13.78 7.82 2.47
N LEU A 61 15.03 8.24 2.29
CA LEU A 61 15.44 9.63 2.44
C LEU A 61 14.69 10.54 1.47
N PHE A 62 14.67 10.19 0.18
CA PHE A 62 13.91 10.96 -0.81
C PHE A 62 12.41 10.95 -0.51
N ALA A 63 11.85 9.81 -0.07
CA ALA A 63 10.47 9.76 0.39
C ALA A 63 10.21 10.75 1.53
N ALA A 64 11.09 10.83 2.54
CA ALA A 64 10.97 11.80 3.63
C ALA A 64 11.02 13.24 3.12
N ILE A 65 11.98 13.57 2.22
CA ILE A 65 12.11 14.91 1.64
C ILE A 65 10.81 15.30 0.90
N PHE A 66 10.31 14.43 0.04
CA PHE A 66 9.11 14.73 -0.75
C PHE A 66 7.82 14.68 0.07
N LEU A 67 7.77 14.00 1.23
CA LEU A 67 6.63 14.03 2.14
C LEU A 67 6.44 15.40 2.83
N ILE A 68 7.46 16.25 2.86
CA ILE A 68 7.34 17.60 3.43
C ILE A 68 6.23 18.38 2.72
N VAL A 69 6.10 18.25 1.40
CA VAL A 69 5.08 18.95 0.61
C VAL A 69 3.66 18.54 1.02
N PRO A 70 3.26 17.25 0.98
CA PRO A 70 1.92 16.85 1.42
C PRO A 70 1.67 17.12 2.90
N MET A 71 2.68 17.06 3.76
CA MET A 71 2.56 17.45 5.16
C MET A 71 2.17 18.92 5.32
N ALA A 72 2.75 19.82 4.52
CA ALA A 72 2.41 21.24 4.50
C ALA A 72 1.01 21.49 3.93
N MET A 73 0.61 20.74 2.87
CA MET A 73 -0.67 20.93 2.19
C MET A 73 -1.88 20.43 2.99
N PHE A 74 -1.77 19.30 3.66
CA PHE A 74 -2.92 18.65 4.32
C PHE A 74 -3.11 19.04 5.78
N GLY A 75 -2.30 19.93 6.32
CA GLY A 75 -2.48 20.54 7.63
C GLY A 75 -2.56 19.55 8.81
N GLY A 76 -2.34 20.01 10.01
CA GLY A 76 -2.37 19.15 11.21
C GLY A 76 -1.07 18.41 11.48
N ALA A 77 -0.29 18.07 10.45
CA ALA A 77 1.03 17.45 10.64
C ALA A 77 2.06 18.41 11.27
N GLY A 78 1.89 19.72 11.09
CA GLY A 78 2.78 20.75 11.68
C GLY A 78 2.47 21.09 13.14
N THR A 79 1.41 20.57 13.74
CA THR A 79 1.07 20.90 15.12
C THR A 79 1.90 20.08 16.12
N ARG A 80 2.33 20.73 17.21
CA ARG A 80 3.04 20.05 18.32
C ARG A 80 2.26 18.83 18.84
N ARG A 81 0.92 18.90 18.81
CA ARG A 81 0.05 17.79 19.23
C ARG A 81 0.18 16.58 18.31
N ALA A 82 0.24 16.79 16.99
CA ALA A 82 0.40 15.72 16.00
C ALA A 82 1.72 14.96 16.21
N TRP A 83 2.83 15.68 16.40
CA TRP A 83 4.13 15.10 16.69
C TRP A 83 4.16 14.34 18.01
N LYS A 84 3.54 14.90 19.08
CA LYS A 84 3.42 14.17 20.36
C LYS A 84 2.67 12.86 20.21
N LYS A 85 1.56 12.83 19.45
CA LYS A 85 0.81 11.59 19.18
C LYS A 85 1.62 10.57 18.38
N ALA A 86 2.44 11.02 17.43
CA ALA A 86 3.32 10.13 16.67
C ALA A 86 4.31 9.35 17.56
N PHE A 87 4.71 9.93 18.68
CA PHE A 87 5.57 9.26 19.67
C PHE A 87 4.80 8.51 20.78
N GLY A 88 3.46 8.46 20.69
CA GLY A 88 2.64 7.59 21.54
C GLY A 88 2.73 6.12 21.11
N PRO A 89 2.17 5.18 21.91
CA PRO A 89 2.29 3.74 21.63
C PRO A 89 1.79 3.34 20.23
N THR A 90 0.64 3.85 19.81
CA THR A 90 0.08 3.60 18.47
C THR A 90 0.92 4.20 17.35
N GLY A 91 1.45 5.41 17.56
CA GLY A 91 2.34 6.06 16.61
C GLY A 91 3.67 5.33 16.47
N LEU A 92 4.29 4.92 17.59
CA LEU A 92 5.53 4.14 17.59
C LEU A 92 5.33 2.77 16.91
N ALA A 93 4.21 2.09 17.16
CA ALA A 93 3.88 0.86 16.47
C ALA A 93 3.75 1.09 14.95
N LEU A 94 3.07 2.17 14.54
CA LEU A 94 2.94 2.53 13.12
C LEU A 94 4.31 2.80 12.48
N ILE A 95 5.19 3.54 13.16
CA ILE A 95 6.57 3.80 12.71
C ILE A 95 7.33 2.48 12.54
N ALA A 96 7.29 1.59 13.53
CA ALA A 96 8.01 0.33 13.48
C ALA A 96 7.53 -0.56 12.32
N PHE A 97 6.21 -0.80 12.21
CA PHE A 97 5.66 -1.63 11.14
C PHE A 97 5.89 -1.02 9.75
N GLN A 98 5.78 0.30 9.61
CA GLN A 98 6.05 0.97 8.34
C GLN A 98 7.54 0.86 7.96
N THR A 99 8.47 1.00 8.91
CA THR A 99 9.90 0.85 8.69
C THR A 99 10.24 -0.56 8.21
N ILE A 100 9.71 -1.59 8.90
CA ILE A 100 9.90 -2.99 8.51
C ILE A 100 9.31 -3.26 7.14
N SER A 101 8.10 -2.76 6.87
CA SER A 101 7.42 -2.92 5.58
C SER A 101 8.24 -2.32 4.43
N GLN A 102 8.79 -1.12 4.59
CA GLN A 102 9.62 -0.47 3.58
C GLN A 102 10.91 -1.25 3.28
N ALA A 103 11.58 -1.74 4.32
CA ALA A 103 12.80 -2.53 4.15
C ALA A 103 12.50 -3.87 3.45
N ALA A 104 11.45 -4.58 3.90
CA ALA A 104 11.04 -5.84 3.33
C ALA A 104 10.57 -5.68 1.86
N PHE A 105 9.91 -4.58 1.52
CA PHE A 105 9.47 -4.26 0.15
C PHE A 105 10.64 -4.19 -0.83
N ILE A 106 11.66 -3.42 -0.52
CA ILE A 106 12.84 -3.31 -1.39
C ILE A 106 13.63 -4.61 -1.39
N GLY A 107 13.85 -5.23 -0.21
CA GLY A 107 14.53 -6.53 -0.12
C GLY A 107 13.85 -7.62 -0.96
N ALA A 108 12.52 -7.64 -1.00
CA ALA A 108 11.77 -8.56 -1.84
C ALA A 108 12.05 -8.34 -3.33
N TYR A 109 12.07 -7.11 -3.81
CA TYR A 109 12.37 -6.81 -5.22
C TYR A 109 13.77 -7.22 -5.67
N TYR A 110 14.72 -7.27 -4.74
CA TYR A 110 16.10 -7.72 -5.04
C TYR A 110 16.27 -9.24 -5.01
N THR A 111 15.33 -9.95 -4.37
CA THR A 111 15.51 -11.39 -4.08
C THR A 111 14.46 -12.30 -4.68
N THR A 112 13.35 -11.73 -5.25
CA THR A 112 12.36 -12.49 -6.02
C THR A 112 11.89 -11.70 -7.25
N SER A 113 10.94 -12.26 -8.02
CA SER A 113 10.36 -11.56 -9.17
C SER A 113 9.41 -10.43 -8.74
N VAL A 114 9.36 -9.36 -9.52
CA VAL A 114 8.41 -8.25 -9.30
C VAL A 114 6.97 -8.76 -9.28
N ALA A 115 6.66 -9.74 -10.13
CA ALA A 115 5.34 -10.36 -10.18
C ALA A 115 4.98 -11.09 -8.87
N ASN A 116 5.92 -11.84 -8.27
CA ASN A 116 5.69 -12.49 -6.98
C ASN A 116 5.36 -11.46 -5.89
N VAL A 117 6.16 -10.38 -5.80
CA VAL A 117 5.95 -9.31 -4.83
C VAL A 117 4.57 -8.69 -4.99
N ALA A 118 4.18 -8.31 -6.22
CA ALA A 118 2.89 -7.66 -6.49
C ALA A 118 1.71 -8.57 -6.13
N VAL A 119 1.80 -9.86 -6.49
CA VAL A 119 0.71 -10.83 -6.25
C VAL A 119 0.58 -11.17 -4.77
N ILE A 120 1.69 -11.36 -4.05
CA ILE A 120 1.67 -11.60 -2.59
C ILE A 120 1.09 -10.37 -1.89
N TYR A 121 1.50 -9.17 -2.28
CA TYR A 121 0.98 -7.91 -1.73
C TYR A 121 -0.53 -7.73 -1.95
N ALA A 122 -1.09 -8.24 -3.03
CA ALA A 122 -2.54 -8.19 -3.28
C ALA A 122 -3.38 -8.85 -2.18
N THR A 123 -2.78 -9.69 -1.34
CA THR A 123 -3.45 -10.32 -0.19
C THR A 123 -3.58 -9.39 1.03
N ALA A 124 -2.94 -8.21 1.03
CA ALA A 124 -2.91 -7.27 2.15
C ALA A 124 -4.30 -6.94 2.74
N PRO A 125 -5.38 -6.72 1.96
CA PRO A 125 -6.71 -6.46 2.51
C PRO A 125 -7.24 -7.61 3.37
N PHE A 126 -6.94 -8.86 3.00
CA PHE A 126 -7.40 -10.03 3.76
C PHE A 126 -6.58 -10.24 5.02
N VAL A 127 -5.27 -9.99 4.98
CA VAL A 127 -4.41 -9.97 6.16
C VAL A 127 -4.88 -8.87 7.11
N ALA A 128 -5.21 -7.68 6.61
CA ALA A 128 -5.77 -6.58 7.40
C ALA A 128 -7.14 -6.94 8.02
N ALA A 129 -7.99 -7.69 7.30
CA ALA A 129 -9.26 -8.17 7.85
C ALA A 129 -9.07 -9.17 9.00
N VAL A 130 -8.09 -10.08 8.89
CA VAL A 130 -7.73 -11.01 9.98
C VAL A 130 -7.20 -10.25 11.19
N LEU A 131 -6.31 -9.27 10.99
CA LEU A 131 -5.81 -8.41 12.06
C LEU A 131 -6.93 -7.57 12.69
N GLY A 132 -7.87 -7.04 11.90
CA GLY A 132 -9.04 -6.34 12.38
C GLY A 132 -9.91 -7.23 13.29
N TRP A 133 -10.08 -8.49 12.91
CA TRP A 133 -10.78 -9.47 13.76
C TRP A 133 -10.03 -9.75 15.07
N LEU A 134 -8.73 -9.98 14.99
CA LEU A 134 -7.91 -10.31 16.17
C LEU A 134 -7.80 -9.13 17.15
N ILE A 135 -7.57 -7.92 16.63
CA ILE A 135 -7.21 -6.73 17.41
C ILE A 135 -8.45 -5.92 17.76
N LEU A 136 -9.29 -5.61 16.76
CA LEU A 136 -10.48 -4.76 16.90
C LEU A 136 -11.74 -5.56 17.24
N LYS A 137 -11.64 -6.90 17.27
CA LYS A 137 -12.78 -7.83 17.51
C LYS A 137 -13.91 -7.67 16.49
N GLU A 138 -13.58 -7.21 15.28
CA GLU A 138 -14.54 -7.10 14.19
C GLU A 138 -15.01 -8.48 13.71
N ARG A 139 -16.26 -8.58 13.28
CA ARG A 139 -16.76 -9.85 12.75
C ARG A 139 -16.27 -10.04 11.32
N ILE A 140 -15.55 -11.12 11.06
CA ILE A 140 -15.20 -11.50 9.69
C ILE A 140 -16.45 -12.09 9.02
N VAL A 141 -16.83 -11.51 7.91
CA VAL A 141 -17.93 -12.02 7.08
C VAL A 141 -17.43 -13.25 6.30
N LEU A 142 -18.30 -14.26 6.12
CA LEU A 142 -17.95 -15.50 5.40
C LEU A 142 -17.29 -15.27 4.03
N ARG A 143 -17.66 -14.21 3.33
CA ARG A 143 -17.07 -13.83 2.05
C ARG A 143 -15.60 -13.44 2.18
N THR A 144 -15.25 -12.67 3.23
CA THR A 144 -13.87 -12.31 3.52
C THR A 144 -13.03 -13.54 3.84
N MET A 145 -13.61 -14.52 4.58
CA MET A 145 -12.94 -15.79 4.84
C MET A 145 -12.71 -16.58 3.56
N ALA A 146 -13.72 -16.71 2.70
CA ALA A 146 -13.61 -17.44 1.44
C ALA A 146 -12.55 -16.81 0.50
N ALA A 147 -12.57 -15.48 0.37
CA ALA A 147 -11.58 -14.77 -0.43
C ALA A 147 -10.16 -14.89 0.18
N GLY A 148 -10.04 -14.79 1.51
CA GLY A 148 -8.77 -14.97 2.22
C GLY A 148 -8.18 -16.38 2.04
N LEU A 149 -9.01 -17.45 2.11
CA LEU A 149 -8.59 -18.81 1.82
C LEU A 149 -8.11 -18.97 0.37
N ALA A 150 -8.82 -18.41 -0.60
CA ALA A 150 -8.39 -18.43 -1.99
C ALA A 150 -7.04 -17.71 -2.16
N CYS A 151 -6.83 -16.58 -1.48
CA CYS A 151 -5.55 -15.88 -1.46
C CYS A 151 -4.43 -16.72 -0.84
N LEU A 152 -4.68 -17.43 0.27
CA LEU A 152 -3.69 -18.33 0.87
C LEU A 152 -3.30 -19.47 -0.06
N ILE A 153 -4.25 -20.04 -0.82
CA ILE A 153 -3.98 -21.04 -1.84
C ILE A 153 -3.08 -20.45 -2.94
N GLY A 154 -3.41 -19.27 -3.44
CA GLY A 154 -2.62 -18.59 -4.46
C GLY A 154 -1.18 -18.28 -4.03
N VAL A 155 -0.99 -17.78 -2.80
CA VAL A 155 0.33 -17.56 -2.21
C VAL A 155 1.08 -18.87 -2.04
N GLY A 156 0.41 -19.94 -1.57
CA GLY A 156 0.98 -21.26 -1.43
C GLY A 156 1.53 -21.82 -2.75
N ILE A 157 0.82 -21.63 -3.88
CA ILE A 157 1.28 -22.02 -5.22
C ILE A 157 2.56 -21.25 -5.59
N ILE A 158 2.64 -19.95 -5.33
CA ILE A 158 3.81 -19.12 -5.66
C ILE A 158 5.01 -19.57 -4.83
N ILE A 159 4.85 -19.67 -3.51
CA ILE A 159 5.93 -20.03 -2.59
C ILE A 159 6.45 -21.46 -2.87
N SER A 160 5.57 -22.41 -3.15
CA SER A 160 5.97 -23.78 -3.45
C SER A 160 6.89 -23.87 -4.68
N ALA A 161 6.61 -23.08 -5.71
CA ALA A 161 7.47 -23.02 -6.91
C ALA A 161 8.78 -22.27 -6.64
N SER A 162 8.80 -21.33 -5.71
CA SER A 162 10.00 -20.55 -5.35
C SER A 162 11.01 -21.37 -4.54
N LEU A 163 10.57 -22.41 -3.80
CA LEU A 163 11.45 -23.32 -3.06
C LEU A 163 12.52 -23.97 -3.97
N GLY A 164 12.11 -24.42 -5.15
CA GLY A 164 13.03 -25.02 -6.14
C GLY A 164 13.86 -24.00 -6.93
N ALA A 165 13.48 -22.71 -6.92
CA ALA A 165 14.11 -21.66 -7.71
C ALA A 165 15.06 -20.75 -6.89
N GLY A 166 15.27 -21.00 -5.60
CA GLY A 166 16.11 -20.19 -4.72
C GLY A 166 15.56 -18.79 -4.39
N ARG A 167 14.26 -18.57 -4.57
CA ARG A 167 13.60 -17.25 -4.39
C ARG A 167 12.80 -17.14 -3.09
N ILE A 168 12.85 -18.17 -2.25
CA ILE A 168 12.03 -18.24 -1.03
C ILE A 168 12.25 -17.05 -0.10
N VAL A 169 13.48 -16.55 0.02
CA VAL A 169 13.80 -15.41 0.87
C VAL A 169 13.03 -14.16 0.40
N GLY A 170 12.97 -13.93 -0.90
CA GLY A 170 12.25 -12.80 -1.47
C GLY A 170 10.73 -12.90 -1.29
N ASP A 171 10.17 -14.09 -1.45
CA ASP A 171 8.74 -14.31 -1.22
C ASP A 171 8.36 -14.19 0.26
N LEU A 172 9.24 -14.63 1.17
CA LEU A 172 9.07 -14.42 2.62
C LEU A 172 9.17 -12.92 2.99
N LEU A 173 10.08 -12.18 2.36
CA LEU A 173 10.15 -10.72 2.52
C LEU A 173 8.89 -10.04 1.97
N ALA A 174 8.35 -10.49 0.83
CA ALA A 174 7.08 -9.97 0.30
C ALA A 174 5.91 -10.27 1.26
N LEU A 175 5.89 -11.45 1.87
CA LEU A 175 4.89 -11.79 2.89
C LEU A 175 5.06 -10.95 4.16
N LEU A 176 6.31 -10.76 4.65
CA LEU A 176 6.60 -9.89 5.79
C LEU A 176 6.16 -8.44 5.51
N MET A 177 6.47 -7.92 4.32
CA MET A 177 5.99 -6.62 3.87
C MET A 177 4.46 -6.54 3.93
N THR A 178 3.77 -7.55 3.38
CA THR A 178 2.30 -7.59 3.32
C THR A 178 1.68 -7.59 4.72
N VAL A 179 2.20 -8.42 5.63
CA VAL A 179 1.73 -8.50 7.02
C VAL A 179 1.99 -7.19 7.76
N THR A 180 3.20 -6.64 7.67
CA THR A 180 3.54 -5.39 8.35
C THR A 180 2.77 -4.20 7.78
N PHE A 181 2.52 -4.17 6.47
CA PHE A 181 1.67 -3.18 5.84
C PHE A 181 0.20 -3.31 6.26
N ALA A 182 -0.30 -4.52 6.49
CA ALA A 182 -1.63 -4.73 7.04
C ALA A 182 -1.77 -4.13 8.46
N PHE A 183 -0.72 -4.18 9.31
CA PHE A 183 -0.69 -3.44 10.56
C PHE A 183 -0.73 -1.93 10.35
N VAL A 184 -0.04 -1.40 9.33
CA VAL A 184 -0.11 0.03 8.97
C VAL A 184 -1.53 0.46 8.62
N ILE A 185 -2.34 -0.43 8.02
CA ILE A 185 -3.76 -0.18 7.73
C ILE A 185 -4.63 -0.23 9.00
N VAL A 186 -4.36 -1.16 9.92
CA VAL A 186 -5.21 -1.44 11.09
C VAL A 186 -4.92 -0.50 12.27
N ILE A 187 -3.65 -0.15 12.52
CA ILE A 187 -3.25 0.67 13.67
C ILE A 187 -3.97 2.04 13.73
N PRO A 188 -4.13 2.81 12.63
CA PRO A 188 -4.88 4.07 12.68
C PRO A 188 -6.35 3.93 13.08
N ARG A 189 -6.91 2.71 12.96
CA ARG A 189 -8.28 2.40 13.38
C ARG A 189 -8.40 2.23 14.91
N LEU A 190 -7.28 1.94 15.61
CA LEU A 190 -7.20 1.90 17.07
C LEU A 190 -7.16 3.29 17.70
N ASP A 191 -6.59 4.26 16.98
CA ASP A 191 -6.53 5.66 17.40
C ASP A 191 -6.90 6.56 16.21
N PRO A 192 -8.21 6.82 16.00
CA PRO A 192 -8.69 7.63 14.88
C PRO A 192 -8.15 9.07 14.86
N ASP A 193 -7.69 9.56 16.00
CA ASP A 193 -7.05 10.87 16.12
C ASP A 193 -5.54 10.84 15.81
N LEU A 194 -4.96 9.69 15.51
CA LEU A 194 -3.54 9.58 15.13
C LEU A 194 -3.33 10.20 13.75
N PRO A 195 -2.57 11.29 13.64
CA PRO A 195 -2.28 11.86 12.34
C PRO A 195 -1.32 10.93 11.57
N ALA A 196 -1.71 10.50 10.36
CA ALA A 196 -0.95 9.52 9.59
C ALA A 196 0.42 10.03 9.12
N MET A 197 0.53 11.31 8.76
CA MET A 197 1.72 11.87 8.11
C MET A 197 2.98 11.86 8.98
N PRO A 198 2.97 12.34 10.25
CA PRO A 198 4.18 12.35 11.07
C PRO A 198 4.79 10.96 11.30
N PRO A 199 4.03 9.89 11.65
CA PRO A 199 4.61 8.55 11.75
C PRO A 199 5.21 8.03 10.44
N ILE A 200 4.57 8.29 9.30
CA ILE A 200 5.08 7.88 7.97
C ILE A 200 6.39 8.63 7.67
N PHE A 201 6.46 9.93 7.94
CA PHE A 201 7.68 10.72 7.78
C PHE A 201 8.80 10.19 8.68
N ILE A 202 8.53 9.97 9.98
CA ILE A 202 9.51 9.44 10.94
C ILE A 202 9.98 8.05 10.50
N SER A 203 9.09 7.18 10.02
CA SER A 203 9.47 5.85 9.53
C SER A 203 10.41 5.93 8.33
N ALA A 204 10.19 6.89 7.42
CA ALA A 204 11.07 7.08 6.27
C ALA A 204 12.47 7.57 6.72
N VAL A 205 12.53 8.55 7.64
CA VAL A 205 13.81 9.00 8.22
C VAL A 205 14.50 7.87 8.98
N LEU A 206 13.75 7.11 9.79
CA LEU A 206 14.28 5.98 10.55
C LEU A 206 14.81 4.88 9.62
N THR A 207 14.10 4.58 8.53
CA THR A 207 14.56 3.62 7.52
C THR A 207 15.90 4.08 6.92
N PHE A 208 16.04 5.34 6.57
CA PHE A 208 17.32 5.87 6.10
C PHE A 208 18.42 5.67 7.15
N LEU A 209 18.19 6.13 8.37
CA LEU A 209 19.21 6.06 9.44
C LEU A 209 19.64 4.62 9.78
N LEU A 210 18.72 3.67 9.74
CA LEU A 210 19.00 2.27 10.05
C LEU A 210 19.77 1.55 8.93
N PHE A 211 19.47 1.86 7.66
CA PHE A 211 20.00 1.11 6.53
C PHE A 211 21.16 1.81 5.80
N ALA A 212 21.30 3.13 5.91
CA ALA A 212 22.41 3.87 5.32
C ALA A 212 23.80 3.37 5.69
N PRO A 213 24.07 2.93 6.96
CA PRO A 213 25.38 2.41 7.33
C PRO A 213 25.78 1.11 6.59
N PHE A 214 24.81 0.36 6.07
CA PHE A 214 25.04 -0.92 5.37
C PHE A 214 25.13 -0.76 3.86
N GLY A 215 24.83 0.43 3.33
CA GLY A 215 24.83 0.71 1.91
C GLY A 215 26.21 0.98 1.33
N SER A 216 26.38 0.71 0.05
CA SER A 216 27.60 0.99 -0.73
C SER A 216 27.55 2.41 -1.30
N TRP A 217 28.00 3.39 -0.54
CA TRP A 217 27.94 4.82 -0.93
C TRP A 217 28.70 5.14 -2.21
N GLY A 218 29.74 4.37 -2.54
CA GLY A 218 30.49 4.51 -3.79
C GLY A 218 29.73 4.09 -5.04
N ALA A 219 28.60 3.37 -4.90
CA ALA A 219 27.72 2.98 -6.00
C ALA A 219 26.63 4.02 -6.32
N LEU A 220 26.62 5.16 -5.63
CA LEU A 220 25.65 6.24 -5.84
C LEU A 220 26.16 7.20 -6.92
N ASP A 221 25.94 6.82 -8.16
CA ASP A 221 26.09 7.71 -9.29
C ASP A 221 24.84 8.60 -9.53
N ALA A 222 24.94 9.52 -10.48
CA ALA A 222 23.84 10.42 -10.80
C ALA A 222 22.59 9.66 -11.30
N HIS A 223 22.77 8.52 -12.00
CA HIS A 223 21.66 7.67 -12.46
C HIS A 223 20.89 7.10 -11.29
N ASN A 224 21.56 6.41 -10.36
CA ASN A 224 20.93 5.82 -9.18
C ASN A 224 20.26 6.89 -8.31
N LEU A 225 20.88 8.05 -8.10
CA LEU A 225 20.28 9.15 -7.34
C LEU A 225 18.99 9.67 -7.99
N MET A 226 18.97 9.86 -9.32
CA MET A 226 17.76 10.28 -10.02
C MET A 226 16.65 9.24 -9.93
N VAL A 227 16.97 7.95 -10.11
CA VAL A 227 15.99 6.86 -10.02
C VAL A 227 15.43 6.76 -8.60
N LEU A 228 16.28 6.85 -7.56
CA LEU A 228 15.87 6.82 -6.16
C LEU A 228 15.02 8.03 -5.78
N ALA A 229 15.38 9.22 -6.26
CA ALA A 229 14.59 10.44 -6.06
C ALA A 229 13.22 10.33 -6.73
N ALA A 230 13.17 9.89 -7.99
CA ALA A 230 11.92 9.67 -8.71
C ALA A 230 11.05 8.61 -8.00
N PHE A 231 11.66 7.51 -7.54
CA PHE A 231 10.95 6.47 -6.79
C PHE A 231 10.35 7.00 -5.47
N GLY A 232 11.14 7.72 -4.67
CA GLY A 232 10.66 8.37 -3.44
C GLY A 232 9.54 9.38 -3.72
N ALA A 233 9.71 10.25 -4.72
CA ALA A 233 8.75 11.26 -5.09
C ALA A 233 7.43 10.67 -5.57
N THR A 234 7.47 9.73 -6.52
CA THR A 234 6.26 9.18 -7.15
C THR A 234 5.47 8.32 -6.20
N ASN A 235 6.12 7.39 -5.47
CA ASN A 235 5.43 6.46 -4.58
C ASN A 235 4.88 7.13 -3.31
N PHE A 236 5.59 8.07 -2.71
CA PHE A 236 5.19 8.65 -1.42
C PHE A 236 4.51 10.01 -1.53
N SER A 237 4.91 10.87 -2.48
CA SER A 237 4.30 12.19 -2.58
C SER A 237 3.23 12.26 -3.64
N VAL A 238 3.58 12.01 -4.90
CA VAL A 238 2.65 12.20 -6.02
C VAL A 238 1.48 11.25 -5.91
N ALA A 239 1.74 9.95 -5.78
CA ALA A 239 0.68 8.94 -5.70
C ALA A 239 -0.22 9.14 -4.48
N LEU A 240 0.37 9.43 -3.31
CA LEU A 240 -0.38 9.66 -2.07
C LEU A 240 -1.29 10.88 -2.19
N VAL A 241 -0.79 12.01 -2.72
CA VAL A 241 -1.59 13.24 -2.92
C VAL A 241 -2.74 12.99 -3.90
N LEU A 242 -2.44 12.38 -5.04
CA LEU A 242 -3.46 12.03 -6.03
C LEU A 242 -4.54 11.12 -5.44
N PHE A 243 -4.12 10.10 -4.69
CA PHE A 243 -5.04 9.17 -4.03
C PHE A 243 -5.92 9.87 -2.99
N ILE A 244 -5.34 10.66 -2.08
CA ILE A 244 -6.10 11.37 -1.04
C ILE A 244 -7.13 12.33 -1.65
N ILE A 245 -6.74 13.08 -2.69
CA ILE A 245 -7.66 14.01 -3.35
C ILE A 245 -8.76 13.23 -4.11
N GLY A 246 -8.39 12.21 -4.85
CA GLY A 246 -9.33 11.42 -5.64
C GLY A 246 -10.31 10.62 -4.80
N ALA A 247 -9.83 9.95 -3.74
CA ALA A 247 -10.64 9.11 -2.86
C ALA A 247 -11.72 9.90 -2.10
N ARG A 248 -11.57 11.22 -1.93
CA ARG A 248 -12.63 12.06 -1.35
C ARG A 248 -13.89 12.14 -2.20
N HIS A 249 -13.79 11.82 -3.49
CA HIS A 249 -14.89 11.88 -4.45
C HIS A 249 -15.49 10.51 -4.77
N LEU A 250 -14.94 9.44 -4.18
CA LEU A 250 -15.32 8.07 -4.48
C LEU A 250 -15.73 7.30 -3.22
N PRO A 251 -16.64 6.32 -3.34
CA PRO A 251 -16.84 5.33 -2.30
C PRO A 251 -15.55 4.57 -2.02
N PRO A 252 -15.25 4.22 -0.75
CA PRO A 252 -14.02 3.49 -0.39
C PRO A 252 -13.81 2.19 -1.17
N ALA A 253 -14.88 1.43 -1.43
CA ALA A 253 -14.81 0.18 -2.18
C ALA A 253 -14.44 0.40 -3.66
N GLU A 254 -14.86 1.52 -4.26
CA GLU A 254 -14.50 1.86 -5.63
C GLU A 254 -13.03 2.28 -5.73
N SER A 255 -12.55 3.09 -4.78
CA SER A 255 -11.12 3.44 -4.69
C SER A 255 -10.25 2.21 -4.50
N ALA A 256 -10.68 1.24 -3.67
CA ALA A 256 -9.98 -0.03 -3.48
C ALA A 256 -9.96 -0.87 -4.77
N LEU A 257 -11.07 -0.93 -5.51
CA LEU A 257 -11.14 -1.67 -6.78
C LEU A 257 -10.17 -1.07 -7.81
N ILE A 258 -10.12 0.25 -7.95
CA ILE A 258 -9.18 0.92 -8.84
C ILE A 258 -7.75 0.60 -8.39
N GLY A 259 -7.46 0.65 -7.08
CA GLY A 259 -6.16 0.32 -6.50
C GLY A 259 -5.69 -1.10 -6.83
N THR A 260 -6.59 -2.09 -6.93
CA THR A 260 -6.20 -3.47 -7.27
C THR A 260 -5.59 -3.61 -8.67
N THR A 261 -5.79 -2.64 -9.56
CA THR A 261 -5.18 -2.66 -10.90
C THR A 261 -3.65 -2.55 -10.85
N GLU A 262 -3.07 -1.99 -9.77
CA GLU A 262 -1.63 -1.97 -9.52
C GLU A 262 -1.02 -3.36 -9.60
N VAL A 263 -1.69 -4.35 -9.04
CA VAL A 263 -1.20 -5.75 -8.97
C VAL A 263 -0.96 -6.34 -10.35
N VAL A 264 -1.79 -5.96 -11.33
CA VAL A 264 -1.64 -6.40 -12.72
C VAL A 264 -0.65 -5.51 -13.47
N MET A 265 -0.72 -4.19 -13.28
CA MET A 265 0.11 -3.23 -14.01
C MET A 265 1.59 -3.38 -13.67
N THR A 266 1.93 -3.61 -12.40
CA THR A 266 3.33 -3.71 -11.96
C THR A 266 4.11 -4.79 -12.70
N PRO A 267 3.69 -6.07 -12.76
CA PRO A 267 4.40 -7.08 -13.53
C PRO A 267 4.33 -6.85 -15.05
N VAL A 268 3.25 -6.26 -15.56
CA VAL A 268 3.12 -5.94 -16.99
C VAL A 268 4.16 -4.93 -17.42
N TRP A 269 4.38 -3.85 -16.66
CA TRP A 269 5.43 -2.88 -16.95
C TRP A 269 6.81 -3.53 -17.00
N VAL A 270 7.13 -4.36 -16.02
CA VAL A 270 8.44 -5.01 -15.94
C VAL A 270 8.64 -6.03 -17.04
N TRP A 271 7.59 -6.75 -17.42
CA TRP A 271 7.62 -7.63 -18.57
C TRP A 271 7.87 -6.87 -19.89
N LEU A 272 7.15 -5.76 -20.11
CA LEU A 272 7.27 -4.97 -21.35
C LEU A 272 8.61 -4.25 -21.46
N LEU A 273 9.15 -3.71 -20.36
CA LEU A 273 10.35 -2.88 -20.38
C LEU A 273 11.65 -3.67 -20.17
N PHE A 274 11.60 -4.77 -19.42
CA PHE A 274 12.78 -5.53 -19.02
C PHE A 274 12.72 -7.00 -19.47
N ALA A 275 11.69 -7.39 -20.22
CA ALA A 275 11.46 -8.78 -20.68
C ALA A 275 11.42 -9.82 -19.54
N GLU A 276 11.20 -9.38 -18.29
CA GLU A 276 11.04 -10.27 -17.12
C GLU A 276 9.69 -10.96 -17.19
N ARG A 277 9.69 -12.22 -17.63
CA ARG A 277 8.47 -13.02 -17.72
C ARG A 277 8.07 -13.53 -16.34
N PRO A 278 6.82 -13.30 -15.90
CA PRO A 278 6.35 -13.89 -14.65
C PRO A 278 6.44 -15.44 -14.71
N PRO A 279 6.89 -16.09 -13.63
CA PRO A 279 6.84 -17.55 -13.53
C PRO A 279 5.40 -18.08 -13.72
N VAL A 280 5.25 -19.26 -14.29
CA VAL A 280 3.92 -19.87 -14.52
C VAL A 280 3.14 -20.01 -13.20
N ALA A 281 3.81 -20.40 -12.12
CA ALA A 281 3.19 -20.47 -10.80
C ALA A 281 2.66 -19.10 -10.31
N THR A 282 3.37 -18.01 -10.64
CA THR A 282 2.93 -16.64 -10.31
C THR A 282 1.71 -16.25 -11.14
N ILE A 283 1.65 -16.66 -12.41
CA ILE A 283 0.47 -16.42 -13.26
C ILE A 283 -0.74 -17.18 -12.69
N VAL A 284 -0.58 -18.46 -12.35
CA VAL A 284 -1.67 -19.30 -11.82
C VAL A 284 -2.11 -18.81 -10.43
N GLY A 285 -1.16 -18.67 -9.48
CA GLY A 285 -1.45 -18.18 -8.13
C GLY A 285 -2.01 -16.75 -8.14
N GLY A 286 -1.46 -15.90 -9.03
CA GLY A 286 -1.94 -14.53 -9.25
C GLY A 286 -3.36 -14.47 -9.79
N ALA A 287 -3.71 -15.34 -10.74
CA ALA A 287 -5.07 -15.43 -11.26
C ALA A 287 -6.08 -15.80 -10.14
N VAL A 288 -5.72 -16.75 -9.27
CA VAL A 288 -6.55 -17.12 -8.11
C VAL A 288 -6.74 -15.94 -7.16
N ILE A 289 -5.64 -15.25 -6.80
CA ILE A 289 -5.67 -14.10 -5.89
C ILE A 289 -6.49 -12.95 -6.49
N LEU A 290 -6.23 -12.58 -7.75
CA LEU A 290 -6.96 -11.51 -8.41
C LEU A 290 -8.45 -11.82 -8.53
N ALA A 291 -8.82 -13.06 -8.89
CA ALA A 291 -10.22 -13.47 -8.94
C ALA A 291 -10.89 -13.32 -7.56
N ALA A 292 -10.21 -13.72 -6.48
CA ALA A 292 -10.71 -13.56 -5.12
C ALA A 292 -10.89 -12.10 -4.71
N VAL A 293 -9.87 -11.24 -5.00
CA VAL A 293 -9.90 -9.80 -4.70
C VAL A 293 -11.03 -9.11 -5.46
N VAL A 294 -11.13 -9.33 -6.78
CA VAL A 294 -12.16 -8.73 -7.64
C VAL A 294 -13.56 -9.19 -7.21
N TRP A 295 -13.74 -10.50 -6.99
CA TRP A 295 -15.02 -11.03 -6.50
C TRP A 295 -15.43 -10.43 -5.17
N TYR A 296 -14.50 -10.34 -4.20
CA TYR A 296 -14.74 -9.71 -2.90
C TYR A 296 -15.15 -8.25 -3.05
N THR A 297 -14.37 -7.47 -3.82
CA THR A 297 -14.61 -6.02 -4.00
C THR A 297 -15.95 -5.74 -4.70
N ILE A 298 -16.29 -6.50 -5.75
CA ILE A 298 -17.60 -6.39 -6.43
C ILE A 298 -18.73 -6.75 -5.47
N SER A 299 -18.54 -7.77 -4.61
CA SER A 299 -19.53 -8.18 -3.62
C SER A 299 -19.81 -7.08 -2.58
N GLU A 300 -18.78 -6.34 -2.16
CA GLU A 300 -18.94 -5.19 -1.24
C GLU A 300 -19.60 -4.01 -1.93
N LEU A 301 -19.26 -3.69 -3.20
CA LEU A 301 -19.89 -2.63 -3.97
C LEU A 301 -21.40 -2.87 -4.15
N ARG A 302 -21.83 -4.11 -4.39
CA ARG A 302 -23.25 -4.46 -4.52
C ARG A 302 -24.00 -4.31 -3.20
N ARG A 303 -23.36 -4.55 -2.08
CA ARG A 303 -23.95 -4.44 -0.73
C ARG A 303 -24.10 -2.98 -0.30
N GLY A 304 -23.18 -2.09 -0.67
CA GLY A 304 -23.27 -0.66 -0.35
C GLY A 304 -24.36 0.07 -1.16
N LYS A 305 -24.95 -0.59 -2.16
CA LYS A 305 -26.06 -0.06 -2.97
C LYS A 305 -27.44 -0.63 -2.55
N ALA A 306 -27.50 -1.62 -1.67
CA ALA A 306 -28.72 -2.20 -1.11
C ALA A 306 -28.96 -1.67 0.31
#